data_16c984495fac5653bd0ce7c18b5679af
#
_entry.id   16c984495fac5653bd0ce7c18b5679af
#
_cell.length_a   1.000
_cell.length_b   1.000
_cell.length_c   1.000
_cell.angle_alpha   90.00
_cell.angle_beta   90.00
_cell.angle_gamma   90.00
#
_symmetry.space_group_name_H-M   'P 1'
#
loop_
_entity.id
_entity.type
_entity.pdbx_description
1 polymer ?
#
loop_
_entity_poly.entity_id
_entity_poly.type
_entity_poly.pdbx_seq_one_letter_code
_entity_poly.pdbx_strand_id
1 'polypeptide(L)'
;GAFLFDCQTAELTLQSDDSWKAAMHPAYYTPLAPYPNFRLPESSIGFNAELAMDNWEKGENAACQYWAKARVVGKEGDAPWNKLHHRIIPLWKDFGLKNYVSQTVHSGTINDTLVCQLPYNAQIMPYMELEAEKAHSVVTIFTSHYQGGSAYNVRAEYLTKKGKQSYENKGWMNGEKVYYIYPKGINLTKVQFRETGYNTEFEGYFRCNDPFLNKMWEKSQRTLYITMRDTYMDCPDRERAQWWGDEVNESGEAFYALSVSSHLL
;
A
#
# COMPACT_ATOMS: atom_id res chain seq x y z
N GLY A 1 15.02 9.30 4.14
CA GLY A 1 14.09 9.58 5.22
C GLY A 1 14.79 9.72 6.56
N ALA A 2 14.10 10.28 7.52
CA ALA A 2 14.54 10.37 8.90
C ALA A 2 13.33 10.08 9.80
N PHE A 3 13.60 9.65 11.04
CA PHE A 3 12.57 9.49 12.05
C PHE A 3 13.11 9.94 13.42
N LEU A 4 12.19 10.34 14.27
CA LEU A 4 12.45 10.64 15.67
C LEU A 4 11.66 9.65 16.55
N PHE A 5 12.33 9.08 17.53
CA PHE A 5 11.70 8.19 18.50
C PHE A 5 12.13 8.61 19.90
N ASP A 6 11.16 8.76 20.78
CA ASP A 6 11.36 9.00 22.21
C ASP A 6 10.34 8.16 22.99
N CYS A 7 10.81 7.33 23.87
CA CYS A 7 10.00 6.52 24.77
C CYS A 7 10.58 6.59 26.18
N GLN A 8 9.77 7.02 27.13
CA GLN A 8 10.15 7.09 28.54
C GLN A 8 9.16 6.27 29.37
N THR A 9 9.69 5.33 30.11
CA THR A 9 8.95 4.55 31.10
C THR A 9 9.64 4.69 32.46
N ALA A 10 9.07 4.12 33.52
CA ALA A 10 9.70 4.10 34.82
C ALA A 10 11.06 3.37 34.84
N GLU A 11 11.24 2.43 33.91
CA GLU A 11 12.42 1.53 33.89
C GLU A 11 13.34 1.76 32.69
N LEU A 12 12.85 2.42 31.63
CA LEU A 12 13.58 2.56 30.38
C LEU A 12 13.39 3.95 29.77
N THR A 13 14.49 4.55 29.34
CA THR A 13 14.50 5.69 28.44
C THR A 13 15.17 5.25 27.14
N LEU A 14 14.44 5.34 26.03
CA LEU A 14 14.94 4.99 24.71
C LEU A 14 14.68 6.14 23.74
N GLN A 15 15.75 6.71 23.21
CA GLN A 15 15.71 7.83 22.25
C GLN A 15 16.48 7.45 20.99
N SER A 16 16.03 7.93 19.85
CA SER A 16 16.78 7.76 18.59
C SER A 16 17.99 8.68 18.58
N ASP A 17 19.16 8.08 18.55
CA ASP A 17 20.45 8.76 18.51
C ASP A 17 21.45 8.04 17.60
N ASP A 18 22.73 8.40 17.71
CA ASP A 18 23.79 7.79 16.91
C ASP A 18 24.25 6.40 17.39
N SER A 19 23.69 5.88 18.49
CA SER A 19 23.87 4.49 18.91
C SER A 19 23.06 3.51 18.09
N TRP A 20 22.01 4.01 17.42
CA TRP A 20 21.15 3.21 16.56
C TRP A 20 21.87 2.81 15.26
N LYS A 21 21.37 1.77 14.65
CA LYS A 21 21.81 1.32 13.34
C LYS A 21 20.68 1.49 12.32
N ALA A 22 21.04 1.83 11.11
CA ALA A 22 20.12 1.97 9.97
C ALA A 22 20.64 1.20 8.78
N ALA A 23 19.74 0.69 7.95
CA ALA A 23 20.07 0.00 6.72
C ALA A 23 19.03 0.31 5.64
N MET A 24 19.48 0.36 4.39
CA MET A 24 18.58 0.23 3.25
C MET A 24 18.29 -1.25 3.07
N HIS A 25 17.01 -1.64 3.02
CA HIS A 25 16.64 -3.02 2.79
C HIS A 25 16.99 -3.42 1.34
N PRO A 26 17.90 -4.39 1.10
CA PRO A 26 18.49 -4.62 -0.22
C PRO A 26 17.52 -5.22 -1.24
N ALA A 27 16.43 -5.83 -0.77
CA ALA A 27 15.47 -6.48 -1.66
C ALA A 27 14.58 -5.50 -2.43
N TYR A 28 14.37 -4.27 -1.93
CA TYR A 28 13.50 -3.31 -2.60
C TYR A 28 14.23 -2.58 -3.73
N TYR A 29 13.56 -2.48 -4.87
CA TYR A 29 14.07 -1.74 -6.03
C TYR A 29 12.94 -1.00 -6.75
N THR A 30 13.31 -0.05 -7.59
CA THR A 30 12.36 0.62 -8.48
C THR A 30 12.24 -0.17 -9.78
N PRO A 31 11.04 -0.62 -10.19
CA PRO A 31 10.83 -1.30 -11.46
C PRO A 31 11.37 -0.52 -12.66
N LEU A 32 11.86 -1.24 -13.68
CA LEU A 32 12.32 -0.66 -14.94
C LEU A 32 11.13 -0.21 -15.81
N ALA A 33 11.42 0.15 -17.06
CA ALA A 33 10.40 0.63 -18.01
C ALA A 33 9.21 -0.35 -18.17
N PRO A 34 7.97 0.18 -18.25
CA PRO A 34 7.61 1.59 -18.12
C PRO A 34 7.89 2.08 -16.69
N TYR A 35 8.66 3.17 -16.58
CA TYR A 35 9.05 3.70 -15.29
C TYR A 35 7.83 4.08 -14.45
N PRO A 36 7.88 3.85 -13.13
CA PRO A 36 6.82 4.27 -12.23
C PRO A 36 6.46 5.73 -12.41
N ASN A 37 5.19 6.05 -12.22
CA ASN A 37 4.78 7.43 -12.12
C ASN A 37 5.47 8.06 -10.92
N PHE A 38 6.21 9.15 -11.13
CA PHE A 38 6.98 9.83 -10.07
C PHE A 38 6.09 10.36 -8.92
N ARG A 39 4.79 10.51 -9.17
CA ARG A 39 3.80 10.93 -8.16
C ARG A 39 3.28 9.78 -7.31
N LEU A 40 3.48 8.53 -7.76
CA LEU A 40 3.03 7.31 -7.09
C LEU A 40 4.16 6.28 -6.89
N PRO A 41 5.33 6.67 -6.39
CA PRO A 41 6.44 5.73 -6.24
C PRO A 41 6.12 4.58 -5.28
N GLU A 42 5.28 4.81 -4.29
CA GLU A 42 4.85 3.81 -3.31
C GLU A 42 3.92 2.73 -3.88
N SER A 43 3.31 2.95 -5.05
CA SER A 43 2.46 1.95 -5.71
C SER A 43 3.23 0.99 -6.60
N SER A 44 4.45 1.37 -6.98
CA SER A 44 5.27 0.65 -7.96
C SER A 44 6.56 0.18 -7.31
N ILE A 45 6.45 -0.88 -6.51
CA ILE A 45 7.55 -1.44 -5.72
C ILE A 45 8.02 -2.73 -6.39
N GLY A 46 9.34 -2.84 -6.62
CA GLY A 46 10.02 -4.09 -6.94
C GLY A 46 10.60 -4.74 -5.68
N PHE A 47 10.52 -6.06 -5.59
CA PHE A 47 11.09 -6.84 -4.48
C PHE A 47 11.82 -8.08 -5.00
N ASN A 48 13.09 -8.23 -4.64
CA ASN A 48 13.91 -9.40 -4.97
C ASN A 48 13.98 -10.32 -3.75
N ALA A 49 13.34 -11.49 -3.83
CA ALA A 49 13.24 -12.43 -2.72
C ALA A 49 14.59 -13.04 -2.29
N GLU A 50 15.58 -13.09 -3.18
CA GLU A 50 16.92 -13.61 -2.81
C GLU A 50 17.69 -12.63 -1.91
N LEU A 51 17.35 -11.34 -1.96
CA LEU A 51 17.97 -10.32 -1.14
C LEU A 51 17.13 -9.97 0.11
N ALA A 52 16.08 -10.74 0.37
CA ALA A 52 15.23 -10.52 1.53
C ALA A 52 16.01 -10.69 2.84
N MET A 53 15.83 -9.77 3.76
CA MET A 53 16.28 -9.90 5.14
C MET A 53 15.11 -10.45 5.97
N ASP A 54 14.95 -11.78 5.96
CA ASP A 54 13.85 -12.42 6.67
C ASP A 54 13.96 -12.18 8.19
N ASN A 55 12.84 -11.84 8.83
CA ASN A 55 12.72 -11.60 10.28
C ASN A 55 13.65 -10.50 10.86
N TRP A 56 14.08 -9.55 10.03
CA TRP A 56 14.94 -8.46 10.53
C TRP A 56 14.25 -7.64 11.63
N GLU A 57 12.93 -7.49 11.59
CA GLU A 57 12.11 -6.82 12.60
C GLU A 57 12.09 -7.55 13.95
N LYS A 58 12.47 -8.84 13.96
CA LYS A 58 12.66 -9.64 15.19
C LYS A 58 14.11 -9.64 15.68
N GLY A 59 14.99 -8.90 15.01
CA GLY A 59 16.41 -8.83 15.32
C GLY A 59 17.25 -10.00 14.82
N GLU A 60 16.69 -10.95 14.07
CA GLU A 60 17.43 -12.13 13.57
C GLU A 60 18.58 -11.77 12.62
N ASN A 61 18.50 -10.65 11.92
CA ASN A 61 19.53 -10.16 11.00
C ASN A 61 20.34 -8.98 11.58
N ALA A 62 20.45 -8.86 12.90
CA ALA A 62 21.14 -7.75 13.55
C ALA A 62 22.64 -7.64 13.18
N ALA A 63 23.29 -8.77 12.81
CA ALA A 63 24.68 -8.81 12.37
C ALA A 63 24.87 -8.64 10.85
N CYS A 64 23.81 -8.38 10.10
CA CYS A 64 23.86 -8.22 8.64
C CYS A 64 24.78 -7.05 8.26
N GLN A 65 25.58 -7.24 7.22
CA GLN A 65 26.53 -6.27 6.68
C GLN A 65 25.92 -4.95 6.21
N TYR A 66 24.60 -4.90 6.02
CA TYR A 66 23.89 -3.68 5.57
C TYR A 66 23.65 -2.68 6.72
N TRP A 67 23.78 -3.09 7.98
CA TRP A 67 23.59 -2.21 9.13
C TRP A 67 24.77 -1.27 9.32
N ALA A 68 24.52 0.03 9.21
CA ALA A 68 25.49 1.08 9.49
C ALA A 68 25.03 1.92 10.69
N LYS A 69 25.97 2.63 11.32
CA LYS A 69 25.65 3.58 12.39
C LYS A 69 24.69 4.66 11.86
N ALA A 70 23.63 4.95 12.60
CA ALA A 70 22.69 5.99 12.24
C ALA A 70 23.38 7.38 12.29
N ARG A 71 22.95 8.27 11.40
CA ARG A 71 23.42 9.65 11.40
C ARG A 71 22.36 10.54 12.02
N VAL A 72 22.71 11.24 13.08
CA VAL A 72 21.86 12.30 13.64
C VAL A 72 21.80 13.46 12.65
N VAL A 73 20.61 13.83 12.22
CA VAL A 73 20.37 14.93 11.26
C VAL A 73 19.79 16.17 11.92
N GLY A 74 19.33 16.08 13.16
CA GLY A 74 18.78 17.17 13.94
C GLY A 74 18.13 16.66 15.23
N LYS A 75 17.62 17.58 16.02
CA LYS A 75 16.89 17.34 17.26
C LYS A 75 15.46 17.86 17.14
N GLU A 76 14.63 17.51 18.09
CA GLU A 76 13.33 18.15 18.25
C GLU A 76 13.48 19.67 18.35
N GLY A 77 12.66 20.41 17.60
CA GLY A 77 12.74 21.86 17.53
C GLY A 77 13.65 22.43 16.46
N ASP A 78 14.53 21.61 15.86
CA ASP A 78 15.39 22.06 14.75
C ASP A 78 14.61 22.21 13.45
N ALA A 79 15.02 23.14 12.59
CA ALA A 79 14.49 23.23 11.24
C ALA A 79 14.93 21.99 10.42
N PRO A 80 14.06 21.48 9.52
CA PRO A 80 12.76 22.01 9.09
C PRO A 80 11.58 21.53 9.94
N TRP A 81 11.78 20.66 10.92
CA TRP A 81 10.69 20.02 11.68
C TRP A 81 10.02 20.93 12.69
N ASN A 82 10.78 21.87 13.26
CA ASN A 82 10.30 22.83 14.25
C ASN A 82 9.50 22.15 15.39
N LYS A 83 8.32 22.70 15.72
CA LYS A 83 7.45 22.13 16.76
C LYS A 83 6.73 20.89 16.24
N LEU A 84 6.85 19.79 16.98
CA LEU A 84 6.06 18.59 16.73
C LEU A 84 4.62 18.76 17.25
N HIS A 85 3.68 18.15 16.56
CA HIS A 85 2.27 18.14 16.92
C HIS A 85 1.77 16.70 17.05
N HIS A 86 0.87 16.47 17.99
CA HIS A 86 0.18 15.20 18.05
C HIS A 86 -0.60 14.97 16.77
N ARG A 87 -0.58 13.73 16.31
CA ARG A 87 -1.44 13.30 15.20
C ARG A 87 -2.90 13.39 15.64
N ILE A 88 -3.70 14.18 14.95
CA ILE A 88 -5.12 14.41 15.26
C ILE A 88 -6.05 13.44 14.52
N ILE A 89 -5.58 12.82 13.44
CA ILE A 89 -6.33 11.84 12.67
C ILE A 89 -6.00 10.42 13.13
N PRO A 90 -6.94 9.45 13.01
CA PRO A 90 -6.69 8.07 13.41
C PRO A 90 -5.60 7.39 12.57
N LEU A 91 -5.02 6.33 13.09
CA LEU A 91 -4.20 5.42 12.28
C LEU A 91 -5.09 4.70 11.27
N TRP A 92 -4.50 4.24 10.16
CA TRP A 92 -5.23 3.48 9.14
C TRP A 92 -5.83 2.22 9.72
N LYS A 93 -7.02 1.91 9.26
CA LYS A 93 -7.71 0.67 9.57
C LYS A 93 -7.13 -0.46 8.73
N ASP A 94 -6.71 -1.53 9.38
CA ASP A 94 -6.33 -2.79 8.75
C ASP A 94 -7.51 -3.76 8.88
N PHE A 95 -8.11 -4.11 7.77
CA PHE A 95 -9.23 -5.07 7.71
C PHE A 95 -8.77 -6.53 7.61
N GLY A 96 -7.46 -6.76 7.69
CA GLY A 96 -6.83 -8.06 7.58
C GLY A 96 -6.77 -8.62 6.15
N LEU A 97 -6.20 -9.82 6.05
CA LEU A 97 -6.15 -10.56 4.78
C LEU A 97 -7.53 -11.14 4.45
N LYS A 98 -7.97 -10.92 3.21
CA LYS A 98 -9.26 -11.37 2.68
C LYS A 98 -9.07 -12.19 1.41
N ASN A 99 -10.02 -13.07 1.13
CA ASN A 99 -10.07 -13.81 -0.12
C ASN A 99 -10.75 -12.97 -1.21
N TYR A 100 -10.31 -13.16 -2.44
CA TYR A 100 -11.00 -12.64 -3.63
C TYR A 100 -12.37 -13.31 -3.81
N VAL A 101 -13.32 -12.60 -4.40
CA VAL A 101 -14.67 -13.10 -4.71
C VAL A 101 -14.61 -14.23 -5.74
N SER A 102 -13.75 -14.08 -6.73
CA SER A 102 -13.50 -15.10 -7.76
C SER A 102 -12.08 -15.00 -8.29
N GLN A 103 -11.61 -16.10 -8.86
CA GLN A 103 -10.28 -16.22 -9.45
C GLN A 103 -10.39 -17.01 -10.75
N THR A 104 -9.75 -16.52 -11.82
CA THR A 104 -9.74 -17.16 -13.13
C THR A 104 -8.33 -17.13 -13.70
N VAL A 105 -7.80 -18.26 -14.11
CA VAL A 105 -6.50 -18.36 -14.78
C VAL A 105 -6.70 -18.33 -16.28
N HIS A 106 -5.97 -17.45 -16.94
CA HIS A 106 -5.83 -17.39 -18.39
C HIS A 106 -4.43 -17.86 -18.75
N SER A 107 -4.36 -19.05 -19.37
CA SER A 107 -3.08 -19.63 -19.77
C SER A 107 -2.56 -19.03 -21.07
N GLY A 108 -1.34 -18.50 -21.02
CA GLY A 108 -0.60 -18.05 -22.21
C GLY A 108 0.54 -19.02 -22.57
N THR A 109 1.23 -18.72 -23.66
CA THR A 109 2.38 -19.52 -24.11
C THR A 109 3.61 -19.30 -23.23
N ILE A 110 3.88 -18.07 -22.78
CA ILE A 110 5.06 -17.70 -21.98
C ILE A 110 4.63 -17.46 -20.55
N ASN A 111 3.59 -16.65 -20.35
CA ASN A 111 3.08 -16.29 -19.04
C ASN A 111 1.64 -16.74 -18.88
N ASP A 112 1.27 -17.09 -17.66
CA ASP A 112 -0.11 -17.20 -17.23
C ASP A 112 -0.54 -15.90 -16.56
N THR A 113 -1.86 -15.62 -16.61
CA THR A 113 -2.46 -14.47 -15.93
C THR A 113 -3.57 -14.97 -15.02
N LEU A 114 -3.40 -14.80 -13.71
CA LEU A 114 -4.48 -15.00 -12.75
C LEU A 114 -5.22 -13.68 -12.57
N VAL A 115 -6.50 -13.68 -12.87
CA VAL A 115 -7.41 -12.53 -12.66
C VAL A 115 -8.25 -12.79 -11.43
N CYS A 116 -8.16 -11.89 -10.45
CA CYS A 116 -8.87 -11.95 -9.18
C CYS A 116 -9.87 -10.81 -9.07
N GLN A 117 -11.12 -11.13 -8.70
CA GLN A 117 -12.18 -10.13 -8.51
C GLN A 117 -12.24 -9.69 -7.06
N LEU A 118 -12.17 -8.39 -6.83
CA LEU A 118 -12.45 -7.75 -5.54
C LEU A 118 -13.97 -7.58 -5.32
N PRO A 119 -14.46 -7.53 -4.10
CA PRO A 119 -15.89 -7.32 -3.83
C PRO A 119 -16.38 -5.92 -4.26
N TYR A 120 -15.48 -4.97 -4.29
CA TYR A 120 -15.68 -3.56 -4.67
C TYR A 120 -14.32 -2.92 -4.92
N ASN A 121 -14.27 -1.68 -5.42
CA ASN A 121 -13.03 -0.92 -5.46
C ASN A 121 -12.55 -0.64 -4.03
N ALA A 122 -11.34 -1.10 -3.73
CA ALA A 122 -10.73 -1.01 -2.39
C ALA A 122 -9.25 -0.64 -2.48
N GLN A 123 -8.74 -0.02 -1.43
CA GLN A 123 -7.31 0.16 -1.23
C GLN A 123 -6.72 -1.13 -0.68
N ILE A 124 -5.86 -1.77 -1.44
CA ILE A 124 -5.36 -3.12 -1.13
C ILE A 124 -3.84 -3.23 -1.20
N MET A 125 -3.31 -4.15 -0.43
CA MET A 125 -1.97 -4.70 -0.56
C MET A 125 -2.10 -6.16 -0.99
N PRO A 126 -1.73 -6.52 -2.24
CA PRO A 126 -1.79 -7.89 -2.71
C PRO A 126 -0.88 -8.83 -1.92
N TYR A 127 -1.37 -10.04 -1.64
CA TYR A 127 -0.64 -11.11 -0.98
C TYR A 127 -0.65 -12.37 -1.84
N MET A 128 0.46 -13.10 -1.85
CA MET A 128 0.57 -14.38 -2.53
C MET A 128 1.48 -15.36 -1.81
N GLU A 129 1.18 -16.65 -1.96
CA GLU A 129 2.06 -17.77 -1.68
C GLU A 129 2.34 -18.51 -3.00
N LEU A 130 3.58 -18.87 -3.24
CA LEU A 130 3.96 -19.52 -4.48
C LEU A 130 5.12 -20.50 -4.28
N GLU A 131 5.29 -21.37 -5.26
CA GLU A 131 6.48 -22.19 -5.42
C GLU A 131 7.09 -21.92 -6.81
N ALA A 132 8.38 -21.58 -6.85
CA ALA A 132 9.10 -21.26 -8.08
C ALA A 132 10.17 -22.31 -8.37
N GLU A 133 10.21 -22.82 -9.60
CA GLU A 133 11.25 -23.75 -10.04
C GLU A 133 12.62 -23.09 -10.13
N LYS A 134 12.63 -21.78 -10.43
CA LYS A 134 13.84 -20.99 -10.63
C LYS A 134 13.77 -19.68 -9.84
N ALA A 135 14.95 -19.17 -9.47
CA ALA A 135 15.11 -17.80 -8.98
C ALA A 135 14.95 -16.79 -10.13
N HIS A 136 14.74 -15.52 -9.76
CA HIS A 136 14.65 -14.36 -10.65
C HIS A 136 13.52 -14.45 -11.69
N SER A 137 12.52 -15.30 -11.48
CA SER A 137 11.29 -15.24 -12.27
C SER A 137 10.44 -14.07 -11.79
N VAL A 138 9.96 -13.25 -12.72
CA VAL A 138 9.19 -12.04 -12.39
C VAL A 138 7.72 -12.36 -12.28
N VAL A 139 7.10 -12.06 -11.13
CA VAL A 139 5.66 -11.97 -10.96
C VAL A 139 5.28 -10.50 -10.99
N THR A 140 4.49 -10.08 -11.97
CA THR A 140 3.97 -8.71 -12.06
C THR A 140 2.57 -8.65 -11.48
N ILE A 141 2.30 -7.69 -10.59
CA ILE A 141 1.02 -7.53 -9.91
C ILE A 141 0.52 -6.11 -10.17
N PHE A 142 -0.70 -6.00 -10.65
CA PHE A 142 -1.36 -4.71 -10.85
C PHE A 142 -2.88 -4.86 -10.73
N THR A 143 -3.60 -3.74 -10.71
CA THR A 143 -5.07 -3.74 -10.62
C THR A 143 -5.70 -3.30 -11.93
N SER A 144 -7.04 -3.28 -12.00
CA SER A 144 -7.75 -2.66 -13.11
C SER A 144 -7.44 -1.16 -13.30
N HIS A 145 -6.83 -0.53 -12.29
CA HIS A 145 -6.40 0.88 -12.28
C HIS A 145 -4.87 0.99 -12.37
N TYR A 146 -4.30 0.49 -13.44
CA TYR A 146 -2.84 0.37 -13.62
C TYR A 146 -2.20 1.49 -14.46
N GLN A 147 -2.98 2.47 -14.88
CA GLN A 147 -2.50 3.63 -15.62
C GLN A 147 -2.28 4.83 -14.70
N GLY A 148 -1.04 5.08 -14.34
CA GLY A 148 -0.65 6.30 -13.63
C GLY A 148 -0.37 7.45 -14.60
N GLY A 149 -1.41 8.13 -15.09
CA GLY A 149 -1.31 9.13 -16.14
C GLY A 149 -1.45 8.50 -17.53
N SER A 150 -0.43 8.60 -18.37
CA SER A 150 -0.47 8.14 -19.78
C SER A 150 0.14 6.75 -20.02
N ALA A 151 0.74 6.12 -19.03
CA ALA A 151 1.45 4.84 -19.17
C ALA A 151 0.90 3.78 -18.21
N TYR A 152 1.13 2.50 -18.55
CA TYR A 152 0.81 1.34 -17.70
C TYR A 152 1.89 1.15 -16.65
N ASN A 153 2.02 2.09 -15.73
CA ASN A 153 3.15 2.21 -14.83
C ASN A 153 2.81 2.10 -13.33
N VAL A 154 1.59 1.65 -13.00
CA VAL A 154 1.23 1.33 -11.61
C VAL A 154 1.23 -0.19 -11.44
N ARG A 155 2.32 -0.74 -10.93
CA ARG A 155 2.49 -2.18 -10.72
C ARG A 155 3.50 -2.49 -9.64
N ALA A 156 3.38 -3.64 -9.00
CA ALA A 156 4.44 -4.25 -8.23
C ALA A 156 5.14 -5.37 -9.04
N GLU A 157 6.41 -5.57 -8.78
CA GLU A 157 7.21 -6.67 -9.35
C GLU A 157 7.84 -7.48 -8.21
N TYR A 158 7.72 -8.79 -8.30
CA TYR A 158 8.34 -9.71 -7.36
C TYR A 158 9.28 -10.65 -8.12
N LEU A 159 10.58 -10.58 -7.81
CA LEU A 159 11.56 -11.52 -8.31
C LEU A 159 11.69 -12.69 -7.33
N THR A 160 11.41 -13.88 -7.82
CA THR A 160 11.39 -15.09 -7.00
C THR A 160 12.79 -15.52 -6.53
N LYS A 161 12.87 -16.14 -5.37
CA LYS A 161 13.89 -17.15 -5.06
C LYS A 161 13.37 -18.53 -5.48
N LYS A 162 14.22 -19.55 -5.53
CA LYS A 162 13.80 -20.91 -5.81
C LYS A 162 13.02 -21.49 -4.63
N GLY A 163 11.95 -22.27 -4.92
CA GLY A 163 11.16 -22.99 -3.93
C GLY A 163 9.96 -22.19 -3.38
N LYS A 164 9.47 -22.63 -2.22
CA LYS A 164 8.28 -22.04 -1.56
C LYS A 164 8.59 -20.69 -0.94
N GLN A 165 7.70 -19.75 -1.12
CA GLN A 165 7.82 -18.38 -0.62
C GLN A 165 6.48 -17.68 -0.55
N SER A 166 6.41 -16.63 0.25
CA SER A 166 5.22 -15.74 0.36
C SER A 166 5.65 -14.29 0.22
N TYR A 167 4.75 -13.46 -0.25
CA TYR A 167 4.97 -12.03 -0.40
C TYR A 167 3.70 -11.25 -0.20
N GLU A 168 3.79 -10.16 0.55
CA GLU A 168 2.76 -9.13 0.65
C GLU A 168 3.36 -7.82 0.15
N ASN A 169 2.75 -7.21 -0.87
CA ASN A 169 3.21 -5.93 -1.38
C ASN A 169 3.00 -4.84 -0.33
N LYS A 170 4.03 -4.04 -0.08
CA LYS A 170 3.96 -2.95 0.92
C LYS A 170 3.33 -1.67 0.37
N GLY A 171 3.31 -1.51 -0.95
CA GLY A 171 2.61 -0.41 -1.60
C GLY A 171 1.13 -0.73 -1.80
N TRP A 172 0.25 0.19 -1.47
CA TRP A 172 -1.17 0.00 -1.72
C TRP A 172 -1.56 0.38 -3.15
N MET A 173 -2.53 -0.34 -3.67
CA MET A 173 -3.16 -0.12 -4.97
C MET A 173 -4.67 -0.08 -4.78
N ASN A 174 -5.41 0.42 -5.76
CA ASN A 174 -6.87 0.35 -5.76
C ASN A 174 -7.38 -0.22 -7.08
N GLY A 175 -8.58 -0.73 -7.07
CA GLY A 175 -9.24 -1.29 -8.25
C GLY A 175 -10.36 -2.26 -7.90
N GLU A 176 -11.02 -2.80 -8.92
CA GLU A 176 -12.02 -3.85 -8.79
C GLU A 176 -11.45 -5.24 -9.10
N LYS A 177 -10.33 -5.30 -9.83
CA LYS A 177 -9.64 -6.54 -10.19
C LYS A 177 -8.17 -6.44 -9.90
N VAL A 178 -7.57 -7.58 -9.57
CA VAL A 178 -6.12 -7.74 -9.42
C VAL A 178 -5.63 -8.78 -10.41
N TYR A 179 -4.54 -8.48 -11.06
CA TYR A 179 -3.89 -9.33 -12.05
C TYR A 179 -2.52 -9.76 -11.52
N TYR A 180 -2.27 -11.06 -11.54
CA TYR A 180 -0.96 -11.64 -11.32
C TYR A 180 -0.49 -12.25 -12.64
N ILE A 181 0.55 -11.70 -13.24
CA ILE A 181 1.18 -12.23 -14.45
C ILE A 181 2.47 -12.91 -14.04
N TYR A 182 2.64 -14.16 -14.39
CA TYR A 182 3.79 -14.98 -14.00
C TYR A 182 4.19 -15.96 -15.09
N PRO A 183 5.51 -16.23 -15.27
CA PRO A 183 5.98 -17.19 -16.26
C PRO A 183 5.70 -18.64 -15.85
N LYS A 184 5.79 -19.55 -16.83
CA LYS A 184 5.75 -20.99 -16.57
C LYS A 184 6.86 -21.38 -15.57
N GLY A 185 6.57 -22.39 -14.73
CA GLY A 185 7.45 -22.81 -13.63
C GLY A 185 7.18 -22.08 -12.31
N ILE A 186 6.15 -21.24 -12.27
CA ILE A 186 5.61 -20.70 -11.01
C ILE A 186 4.25 -21.34 -10.74
N ASN A 187 4.08 -21.87 -9.55
CA ASN A 187 2.81 -22.35 -9.03
C ASN A 187 2.32 -21.39 -7.93
N LEU A 188 1.32 -20.58 -8.24
CA LEU A 188 0.62 -19.75 -7.23
C LEU A 188 -0.28 -20.67 -6.42
N THR A 189 0.07 -20.91 -5.15
CA THR A 189 -0.66 -21.82 -4.26
C THR A 189 -1.77 -21.10 -3.51
N LYS A 190 -1.63 -19.79 -3.30
CA LYS A 190 -2.62 -18.95 -2.61
C LYS A 190 -2.46 -17.49 -3.03
N VAL A 191 -3.57 -16.81 -3.21
CA VAL A 191 -3.62 -15.35 -3.37
C VAL A 191 -4.71 -14.76 -2.50
N GLN A 192 -4.40 -13.64 -1.88
CA GLN A 192 -5.29 -12.86 -1.02
C GLN A 192 -4.98 -11.38 -1.20
N PHE A 193 -5.71 -10.52 -0.53
CA PHE A 193 -5.39 -9.11 -0.41
C PHE A 193 -5.62 -8.64 1.03
N ARG A 194 -4.78 -7.70 1.49
CA ARG A 194 -5.05 -6.95 2.71
C ARG A 194 -5.74 -5.66 2.31
N GLU A 195 -6.95 -5.46 2.80
CA GLU A 195 -7.64 -4.19 2.65
C GLU A 195 -7.19 -3.24 3.77
N THR A 196 -6.89 -2.00 3.42
CA THR A 196 -6.58 -0.92 4.35
C THR A 196 -7.32 0.35 3.93
N GLY A 197 -7.42 1.30 4.82
CA GLY A 197 -8.07 2.58 4.50
C GLY A 197 -8.12 3.52 5.69
N TYR A 198 -8.71 4.68 5.52
CA TYR A 198 -8.97 5.60 6.59
C TYR A 198 -9.88 4.97 7.66
N ASN A 199 -9.57 5.17 8.93
CA ASN A 199 -10.34 4.57 10.02
C ASN A 199 -11.60 5.40 10.31
N THR A 200 -12.65 5.12 9.55
CA THR A 200 -13.98 5.72 9.67
C THR A 200 -15.07 4.70 9.39
N GLU A 201 -16.30 5.04 9.67
CA GLU A 201 -17.49 4.25 9.35
C GLU A 201 -18.40 5.05 8.41
N PHE A 202 -19.17 4.35 7.56
CA PHE A 202 -20.20 4.94 6.72
C PHE A 202 -21.47 5.09 7.56
N GLU A 203 -21.76 6.28 8.06
CA GLU A 203 -22.94 6.57 8.85
C GLU A 203 -24.02 7.32 8.06
N GLY A 204 -23.63 7.93 6.95
CA GLY A 204 -24.58 8.58 6.06
C GLY A 204 -25.47 7.61 5.31
N TYR A 205 -26.73 7.98 5.17
CA TYR A 205 -27.73 7.14 4.53
C TYR A 205 -28.59 7.96 3.56
N PHE A 206 -28.79 7.40 2.37
CA PHE A 206 -29.73 7.91 1.37
C PHE A 206 -30.47 6.76 0.71
N ARG A 207 -31.79 6.87 0.62
CA ARG A 207 -32.62 5.93 -0.14
C ARG A 207 -33.86 6.61 -0.70
N CYS A 208 -34.19 6.32 -1.94
CA CYS A 208 -35.40 6.74 -2.63
C CYS A 208 -35.96 5.59 -3.49
N ASN A 209 -37.04 5.85 -4.20
CA ASN A 209 -37.69 4.89 -5.10
C ASN A 209 -36.95 4.70 -6.44
N ASP A 210 -35.91 5.47 -6.73
CA ASP A 210 -35.07 5.34 -7.92
C ASP A 210 -33.84 4.48 -7.63
N PRO A 211 -33.73 3.26 -8.19
CA PRO A 211 -32.57 2.38 -7.98
C PRO A 211 -31.26 2.99 -8.48
N PHE A 212 -31.28 3.82 -9.53
CA PHE A 212 -30.10 4.48 -10.07
C PHE A 212 -29.50 5.45 -9.05
N LEU A 213 -30.35 6.30 -8.43
CA LEU A 213 -29.88 7.26 -7.42
C LEU A 213 -29.36 6.55 -6.17
N ASN A 214 -30.02 5.46 -5.75
CA ASN A 214 -29.53 4.65 -4.63
C ASN A 214 -28.13 4.08 -4.94
N LYS A 215 -27.92 3.55 -6.16
CA LYS A 215 -26.63 3.00 -6.58
C LYS A 215 -25.57 4.09 -6.75
N MET A 216 -25.96 5.26 -7.21
CA MET A 216 -25.06 6.42 -7.31
C MET A 216 -24.56 6.83 -5.92
N TRP A 217 -25.43 6.90 -4.91
CA TRP A 217 -25.04 7.16 -3.53
C TRP A 217 -23.99 6.17 -2.99
N GLU A 218 -24.24 4.86 -3.13
CA GLU A 218 -23.29 3.82 -2.70
C GLU A 218 -21.92 3.96 -3.37
N LYS A 219 -21.91 4.27 -4.68
CA LYS A 219 -20.67 4.47 -5.43
C LYS A 219 -19.94 5.74 -5.01
N SER A 220 -20.66 6.82 -4.76
CA SER A 220 -20.09 8.10 -4.32
C SER A 220 -19.42 7.96 -2.94
N GLN A 221 -20.09 7.32 -1.98
CA GLN A 221 -19.47 7.03 -0.68
C GLN A 221 -18.18 6.19 -0.83
N ARG A 222 -18.19 5.17 -1.68
CA ARG A 222 -17.01 4.34 -1.93
C ARG A 222 -15.90 5.12 -2.62
N THR A 223 -16.22 6.01 -3.56
CA THR A 223 -15.26 6.85 -4.26
C THR A 223 -14.58 7.79 -3.26
N LEU A 224 -15.36 8.50 -2.44
CA LEU A 224 -14.81 9.33 -1.36
C LEU A 224 -13.85 8.53 -0.47
N TYR A 225 -14.23 7.32 -0.06
CA TYR A 225 -13.43 6.50 0.84
C TYR A 225 -12.08 6.07 0.23
N ILE A 226 -12.03 5.72 -1.06
CA ILE A 226 -10.77 5.32 -1.71
C ILE A 226 -9.85 6.49 -2.04
N THR A 227 -10.35 7.73 -1.95
CA THR A 227 -9.57 8.97 -2.07
C THR A 227 -9.18 9.54 -0.70
N MET A 228 -9.27 8.73 0.37
CA MET A 228 -8.93 9.14 1.73
C MET A 228 -7.85 8.25 2.33
N ARG A 229 -6.82 8.86 2.92
CA ARG A 229 -5.86 8.20 3.83
C ARG A 229 -5.46 9.17 4.94
N ASP A 230 -4.28 9.77 4.89
CA ASP A 230 -3.88 10.81 5.84
C ASP A 230 -4.41 12.20 5.46
N THR A 231 -4.94 12.32 4.27
CA THR A 231 -5.60 13.49 3.71
C THR A 231 -6.66 13.02 2.71
N TYR A 232 -7.51 13.95 2.26
CA TYR A 232 -8.26 13.75 1.03
C TYR A 232 -7.30 13.82 -0.16
N MET A 233 -7.59 13.09 -1.23
CA MET A 233 -6.76 12.99 -2.42
C MET A 233 -7.62 13.19 -3.67
N ASP A 234 -7.15 14.04 -4.58
CA ASP A 234 -7.79 14.29 -5.88
C ASP A 234 -8.12 13.01 -6.66
N CYS A 235 -7.28 12.01 -6.52
CA CYS A 235 -7.46 10.70 -7.14
C CYS A 235 -6.56 9.64 -6.48
N PRO A 236 -6.93 8.35 -6.52
CA PRO A 236 -6.13 7.29 -5.94
C PRO A 236 -5.08 6.70 -6.90
N ASP A 237 -5.10 7.08 -8.20
CA ASP A 237 -4.36 6.38 -9.26
C ASP A 237 -3.26 7.19 -9.93
N ARG A 238 -3.33 8.51 -9.88
CA ARG A 238 -2.41 9.37 -10.65
C ARG A 238 -1.51 10.24 -9.78
N GLU A 239 -2.08 11.00 -8.83
CA GLU A 239 -1.36 12.02 -8.06
C GLU A 239 -1.35 11.75 -6.57
N ARG A 240 -2.48 11.28 -6.01
CA ARG A 240 -2.68 11.10 -4.57
C ARG A 240 -2.35 12.36 -3.76
N ALA A 241 -2.68 13.52 -4.33
CA ALA A 241 -2.30 14.80 -3.80
C ALA A 241 -3.49 15.53 -3.18
N GLN A 242 -3.18 16.31 -2.15
CA GLN A 242 -4.13 17.18 -1.49
C GLN A 242 -4.29 18.48 -2.30
N TRP A 243 -5.28 18.50 -3.19
CA TRP A 243 -5.63 19.69 -3.96
C TRP A 243 -6.77 20.43 -3.29
N TRP A 244 -6.57 21.69 -2.93
CA TRP A 244 -7.58 22.50 -2.22
C TRP A 244 -8.94 22.57 -2.93
N GLY A 245 -8.97 22.61 -4.26
CA GLY A 245 -10.20 22.65 -5.02
C GLY A 245 -11.03 21.36 -4.89
N ASP A 246 -10.36 20.23 -4.90
CA ASP A 246 -10.98 18.91 -4.74
C ASP A 246 -11.37 18.69 -3.28
N GLU A 247 -10.51 19.05 -2.35
CA GLU A 247 -10.68 18.85 -0.91
C GLU A 247 -11.88 19.59 -0.33
N VAL A 248 -12.20 20.78 -0.84
CA VAL A 248 -13.40 21.53 -0.46
C VAL A 248 -14.67 20.72 -0.72
N ASN A 249 -14.73 20.03 -1.85
CA ASN A 249 -15.87 19.18 -2.19
C ASN A 249 -15.86 17.89 -1.37
N GLU A 250 -14.73 17.20 -1.28
CA GLU A 250 -14.57 15.92 -0.55
C GLU A 250 -14.89 16.09 0.94
N SER A 251 -14.41 17.14 1.57
CA SER A 251 -14.72 17.43 2.97
C SER A 251 -16.21 17.74 3.18
N GLY A 252 -16.85 18.45 2.23
CA GLY A 252 -18.29 18.69 2.25
C GLY A 252 -19.10 17.40 2.12
N GLU A 253 -18.70 16.48 1.23
CA GLU A 253 -19.33 15.18 1.03
C GLU A 253 -19.18 14.27 2.26
N ALA A 254 -18.04 14.35 2.94
CA ALA A 254 -17.75 13.56 4.14
C ALA A 254 -18.76 13.81 5.27
N PHE A 255 -19.26 15.03 5.44
CA PHE A 255 -20.30 15.34 6.43
C PHE A 255 -21.62 14.60 6.20
N TYR A 256 -21.89 14.18 4.98
CA TYR A 256 -23.10 13.42 4.64
C TYR A 256 -22.87 11.91 4.63
N ALA A 257 -21.62 11.47 4.45
CA ALA A 257 -21.31 10.08 4.18
C ALA A 257 -20.65 9.34 5.35
N LEU A 258 -19.85 10.04 6.17
CA LEU A 258 -18.95 9.41 7.14
C LEU A 258 -19.30 9.79 8.58
N SER A 259 -18.70 9.04 9.53
CA SER A 259 -18.80 9.37 10.95
C SER A 259 -18.20 10.74 11.26
N VAL A 260 -18.93 11.57 11.99
CA VAL A 260 -18.53 12.95 12.35
C VAL A 260 -17.22 12.99 13.14
N SER A 261 -16.92 11.93 13.91
CA SER A 261 -15.70 11.82 14.71
C SER A 261 -14.43 11.54 13.90
N SER A 262 -14.56 11.30 12.60
CA SER A 262 -13.48 10.80 11.75
C SER A 262 -13.09 11.76 10.63
N HIS A 263 -13.53 13.02 10.68
CA HIS A 263 -13.25 13.96 9.59
C HIS A 263 -11.76 14.34 9.54
N LEU A 264 -11.22 14.34 8.34
CA LEU A 264 -9.96 14.97 8.01
C LEU A 264 -10.20 16.50 7.97
N LEU A 265 -9.61 17.21 8.89
CA LEU A 265 -9.70 18.67 8.96
C LEU A 265 -8.42 19.32 8.42
#